data_fbef241b86629155ba5278640b52cb10
#
_entry.id   fbef241b86629155ba5278640b52cb10
#
_cell.length_a   1.000
_cell.length_b   1.000
_cell.length_c   1.000
_cell.angle_alpha   90.00
_cell.angle_beta   90.00
_cell.angle_gamma   90.00
#
_symmetry.space_group_name_H-M   'P 1'
#
loop_
_entity.id
_entity.type
_entity.pdbx_description
1 polymer ?
#
loop_
_entity_poly.entity_id
_entity_poly.type
_entity_poly.pdbx_seq_one_letter_code
_entity_poly.pdbx_strand_id
1 'polypeptide(L)'
;MKTLDKESFLTEYRLGDFYREELISWDTIQSIYDDFGEQKIQELEDAQKDILELLKTKLKGSCHSIESRIKNPEHLIEKIIRKKCIEDNNKYEKICKDNYCEIIRDLIGIRVLVLSKEGWEQVHDVLCNVFKAEDSVEKDSRYYMKEEPEAYIRYGDRDVFHNKIHTQYSNKGYRSQHYIIAYKGHYCEIQVRTIAEEVYGEFDHKVRYPYRKDNKFLLRYTTTMAQIMAAADELVSTCLQMSEELWDRCDREFGGDVYADFVVRNKPPVADNEEKTLTGSMDARTIANKKILRR
;
A
#
# COMPACT_ATOMS: atom_id res chain seq x y z
N MET A 1 13.81 -27.95 -3.29
CA MET A 1 12.74 -27.38 -2.42
C MET A 1 11.90 -28.49 -1.79
N LYS A 2 11.20 -28.27 -0.67
CA LYS A 2 10.34 -29.26 -0.03
C LYS A 2 9.08 -29.42 -0.90
N THR A 3 8.76 -30.65 -1.32
CA THR A 3 7.53 -30.93 -2.08
C THR A 3 6.33 -30.45 -1.28
N LEU A 4 5.41 -29.74 -1.92
CA LEU A 4 4.18 -29.27 -1.28
C LEU A 4 3.24 -30.47 -1.05
N ASP A 5 3.08 -30.87 0.20
CA ASP A 5 2.18 -31.98 0.53
C ASP A 5 0.72 -31.56 0.36
N LYS A 6 0.01 -32.21 -0.56
CA LYS A 6 -1.36 -31.87 -0.96
C LYS A 6 -2.34 -31.89 0.22
N GLU A 7 -2.33 -32.97 0.99
CA GLU A 7 -3.32 -33.15 2.06
C GLU A 7 -3.08 -32.18 3.20
N SER A 8 -1.82 -32.02 3.62
CA SER A 8 -1.43 -31.04 4.64
C SER A 8 -1.79 -29.62 4.23
N PHE A 9 -1.45 -29.22 2.99
CA PHE A 9 -1.75 -27.91 2.45
C PHE A 9 -3.25 -27.61 2.40
N LEU A 10 -4.04 -28.52 1.81
CA LEU A 10 -5.49 -28.33 1.71
C LEU A 10 -6.18 -28.27 3.07
N THR A 11 -5.64 -28.98 4.06
CA THR A 11 -6.15 -28.96 5.45
C THR A 11 -5.79 -27.64 6.13
N GLU A 12 -4.54 -27.21 6.06
CA GLU A 12 -4.04 -25.97 6.69
C GLU A 12 -4.79 -24.75 6.17
N TYR A 13 -4.95 -24.67 4.84
CA TYR A 13 -5.64 -23.55 4.17
C TYR A 13 -7.16 -23.74 4.06
N ARG A 14 -7.72 -24.83 4.62
CA ARG A 14 -9.17 -25.15 4.62
C ARG A 14 -9.78 -25.18 3.22
N LEU A 15 -9.04 -25.71 2.28
CA LEU A 15 -9.43 -25.78 0.87
C LEU A 15 -9.93 -27.16 0.44
N GLY A 16 -9.90 -28.18 1.31
CA GLY A 16 -10.23 -29.56 0.98
C GLY A 16 -11.61 -29.73 0.33
N ASP A 17 -12.64 -29.05 0.87
CA ASP A 17 -13.98 -29.11 0.33
C ASP A 17 -14.19 -28.35 -0.99
N PHE A 18 -13.25 -27.47 -1.33
CA PHE A 18 -13.38 -26.56 -2.47
C PHE A 18 -12.45 -26.91 -3.63
N TYR A 19 -11.32 -27.55 -3.35
CA TYR A 19 -10.38 -27.93 -4.37
C TYR A 19 -11.00 -28.91 -5.38
N ARG A 20 -10.77 -28.67 -6.67
CA ARG A 20 -11.27 -29.47 -7.80
C ARG A 20 -10.13 -29.79 -8.75
N GLU A 21 -9.74 -31.07 -8.79
CA GLU A 21 -8.67 -31.57 -9.65
C GLU A 21 -8.94 -31.33 -11.15
N GLU A 22 -10.21 -31.40 -11.55
CA GLU A 22 -10.64 -31.14 -12.93
C GLU A 22 -10.49 -29.68 -13.36
N LEU A 23 -10.46 -28.74 -12.41
CA LEU A 23 -10.23 -27.32 -12.70
C LEU A 23 -8.75 -26.97 -12.75
N ILE A 24 -7.95 -27.55 -11.85
CA ILE A 24 -6.50 -27.38 -11.83
C ILE A 24 -5.85 -28.61 -11.20
N SER A 25 -4.99 -29.29 -11.95
CA SER A 25 -4.29 -30.48 -11.45
C SER A 25 -3.25 -30.10 -10.38
N TRP A 26 -3.03 -31.00 -9.43
CA TRP A 26 -1.99 -30.79 -8.41
C TRP A 26 -0.59 -30.69 -9.02
N ASP A 27 -0.34 -31.37 -10.11
CA ASP A 27 0.93 -31.28 -10.87
C ASP A 27 1.16 -29.85 -11.39
N THR A 28 0.10 -29.18 -11.88
CA THR A 28 0.17 -27.78 -12.29
C THR A 28 0.48 -26.88 -11.10
N ILE A 29 -0.18 -27.09 -9.96
CA ILE A 29 0.06 -26.38 -8.71
C ILE A 29 1.50 -26.54 -8.26
N GLN A 30 2.00 -27.79 -8.20
CA GLN A 30 3.38 -28.09 -7.82
C GLN A 30 4.39 -27.42 -8.76
N SER A 31 4.14 -27.46 -10.08
CA SER A 31 5.02 -26.84 -11.06
C SER A 31 5.12 -25.31 -10.89
N ILE A 32 4.01 -24.64 -10.54
CA ILE A 32 4.00 -23.21 -10.23
C ILE A 32 4.73 -22.93 -8.91
N TYR A 33 4.49 -23.75 -7.88
CA TYR A 33 5.13 -23.63 -6.57
C TYR A 33 6.65 -23.75 -6.66
N ASP A 34 7.15 -24.75 -7.40
CA ASP A 34 8.58 -24.99 -7.58
C ASP A 34 9.23 -23.85 -8.39
N ASP A 35 8.62 -23.47 -9.52
CA ASP A 35 9.12 -22.38 -10.36
C ASP A 35 9.21 -21.05 -9.57
N PHE A 36 8.15 -20.74 -8.84
CA PHE A 36 8.11 -19.52 -8.04
C PHE A 36 9.21 -19.52 -6.97
N GLY A 37 9.32 -20.62 -6.20
CA GLY A 37 10.26 -20.72 -5.09
C GLY A 37 11.73 -20.87 -5.49
N GLU A 38 12.02 -21.49 -6.63
CA GLU A 38 13.41 -21.79 -7.06
C GLU A 38 13.97 -20.74 -8.02
N GLN A 39 13.12 -20.17 -8.88
CA GLN A 39 13.58 -19.31 -9.97
C GLN A 39 13.09 -17.87 -9.81
N LYS A 40 11.83 -17.66 -9.50
CA LYS A 40 11.22 -16.34 -9.57
C LYS A 40 11.42 -15.48 -8.34
N ILE A 41 11.54 -16.04 -7.15
CA ILE A 41 11.70 -15.24 -5.91
C ILE A 41 12.90 -14.29 -6.02
N GLN A 42 14.06 -14.77 -6.47
CA GLN A 42 15.27 -13.93 -6.55
C GLN A 42 15.09 -12.79 -7.56
N GLU A 43 14.52 -13.07 -8.75
CA GLU A 43 14.24 -12.03 -9.75
C GLU A 43 13.28 -10.97 -9.21
N LEU A 44 12.26 -11.39 -8.44
CA LEU A 44 11.29 -10.49 -7.84
C LEU A 44 11.88 -9.67 -6.69
N GLU A 45 12.77 -10.26 -5.87
CA GLU A 45 13.48 -9.54 -4.80
C GLU A 45 14.39 -8.45 -5.37
N ASP A 46 15.10 -8.73 -6.46
CA ASP A 46 15.94 -7.75 -7.14
C ASP A 46 15.08 -6.60 -7.73
N ALA A 47 13.97 -6.95 -8.40
CA ALA A 47 13.04 -5.95 -8.90
C ALA A 47 12.39 -5.13 -7.76
N GLN A 48 11.99 -5.77 -6.67
CA GLN A 48 11.44 -5.13 -5.47
C GLN A 48 12.41 -4.10 -4.89
N LYS A 49 13.68 -4.47 -4.74
CA LYS A 49 14.73 -3.59 -4.23
C LYS A 49 14.88 -2.33 -5.09
N ASP A 50 14.96 -2.51 -6.41
CA ASP A 50 15.07 -1.40 -7.36
C ASP A 50 13.85 -0.45 -7.27
N ILE A 51 12.64 -1.03 -7.25
CA ILE A 51 11.39 -0.25 -7.13
C ILE A 51 11.35 0.52 -5.80
N LEU A 52 11.74 -0.12 -4.70
CA LEU A 52 11.80 0.52 -3.39
C LEU A 52 12.78 1.70 -3.35
N GLU A 53 13.95 1.56 -3.92
CA GLU A 53 14.94 2.63 -3.99
C GLU A 53 14.41 3.81 -4.80
N LEU A 54 13.79 3.52 -5.96
CA LEU A 54 13.12 4.51 -6.79
C LEU A 54 12.03 5.25 -6.01
N LEU A 55 11.12 4.52 -5.36
CA LEU A 55 10.01 5.11 -4.61
C LEU A 55 10.48 5.90 -3.40
N LYS A 56 11.43 5.40 -2.61
CA LYS A 56 12.03 6.13 -1.48
C LYS A 56 12.66 7.44 -1.91
N THR A 57 13.26 7.47 -3.08
CA THR A 57 13.85 8.69 -3.65
C THR A 57 12.78 9.66 -4.12
N LYS A 58 11.78 9.18 -4.85
CA LYS A 58 10.73 10.03 -5.48
C LYS A 58 9.66 10.51 -4.50
N LEU A 59 9.33 9.70 -3.50
CA LEU A 59 8.31 10.00 -2.48
C LEU A 59 8.91 10.58 -1.20
N LYS A 60 10.17 11.00 -1.21
CA LYS A 60 10.81 11.60 -0.03
C LYS A 60 10.04 12.82 0.45
N GLY A 61 9.48 12.74 1.64
CA GLY A 61 8.68 13.80 2.26
C GLY A 61 7.19 13.81 1.89
N SER A 62 6.75 12.93 0.98
CA SER A 62 5.35 12.82 0.56
C SER A 62 4.60 11.67 1.23
N CYS A 63 5.28 10.80 1.98
CA CYS A 63 4.67 9.70 2.69
C CYS A 63 5.32 9.48 4.06
N HIS A 64 4.61 8.79 4.95
CA HIS A 64 5.07 8.42 6.29
C HIS A 64 6.07 7.26 6.22
N SER A 65 5.71 6.17 5.53
CA SER A 65 6.57 5.00 5.35
C SER A 65 6.25 4.27 4.05
N ILE A 66 7.21 3.46 3.60
CA ILE A 66 7.05 2.55 2.47
C ILE A 66 7.50 1.17 2.92
N GLU A 67 6.59 0.20 2.83
CA GLU A 67 6.81 -1.20 3.14
C GLU A 67 6.66 -2.04 1.88
N SER A 68 7.34 -3.17 1.84
CA SER A 68 7.22 -4.07 0.69
C SER A 68 7.35 -5.53 1.09
N ARG A 69 6.75 -6.39 0.28
CA ARG A 69 6.85 -7.84 0.45
C ARG A 69 6.85 -8.55 -0.89
N ILE A 70 7.51 -9.68 -0.95
CA ILE A 70 7.27 -10.70 -1.96
C ILE A 70 6.18 -11.64 -1.44
N LYS A 71 5.30 -12.06 -2.31
CA LYS A 71 4.24 -13.01 -1.97
C LYS A 71 4.84 -14.33 -1.50
N ASN A 72 4.33 -14.85 -0.38
CA ASN A 72 4.72 -16.18 0.09
C ASN A 72 4.27 -17.25 -0.91
N PRO A 73 5.10 -18.28 -1.23
CA PRO A 73 4.75 -19.33 -2.19
C PRO A 73 3.45 -20.06 -1.85
N GLU A 74 3.22 -20.38 -0.59
CA GLU A 74 2.00 -21.07 -0.15
C GLU A 74 0.76 -20.17 -0.28
N HIS A 75 0.87 -18.88 0.05
CA HIS A 75 -0.20 -17.91 -0.17
C HIS A 75 -0.47 -17.65 -1.66
N LEU A 76 0.54 -17.84 -2.53
CA LEU A 76 0.35 -17.80 -3.97
C LEU A 76 -0.54 -18.95 -4.42
N ILE A 77 -0.24 -20.18 -3.99
CA ILE A 77 -1.03 -21.37 -4.31
C ILE A 77 -2.45 -21.28 -3.73
N GLU A 78 -2.58 -20.84 -2.47
CA GLU A 78 -3.89 -20.58 -1.87
C GLU A 78 -4.73 -19.65 -2.75
N LYS A 79 -4.15 -18.52 -3.17
CA LYS A 79 -4.83 -17.55 -4.03
C LYS A 79 -5.28 -18.17 -5.36
N ILE A 80 -4.43 -18.98 -5.99
CA ILE A 80 -4.75 -19.65 -7.27
C ILE A 80 -5.94 -20.58 -7.09
N ILE A 81 -5.89 -21.47 -6.09
CA ILE A 81 -6.99 -22.42 -5.83
C ILE A 81 -8.28 -21.69 -5.50
N ARG A 82 -8.23 -20.71 -4.61
CA ARG A 82 -9.39 -19.93 -4.21
C ARG A 82 -10.01 -19.18 -5.40
N LYS A 83 -9.19 -18.51 -6.20
CA LYS A 83 -9.67 -17.76 -7.37
C LYS A 83 -10.30 -18.64 -8.43
N LYS A 84 -9.75 -19.84 -8.62
CA LYS A 84 -10.20 -20.76 -9.65
C LYS A 84 -11.33 -21.66 -9.18
N CYS A 85 -11.25 -22.22 -7.97
CA CYS A 85 -12.21 -23.22 -7.50
C CYS A 85 -13.36 -22.66 -6.67
N ILE A 86 -13.22 -21.46 -6.08
CA ILE A 86 -14.25 -20.85 -5.22
C ILE A 86 -14.88 -19.62 -5.86
N GLU A 87 -14.04 -18.71 -6.40
CA GLU A 87 -14.51 -17.43 -6.94
C GLU A 87 -14.84 -17.52 -8.44
N ASP A 88 -14.56 -18.63 -9.10
CA ASP A 88 -14.79 -18.90 -10.53
C ASP A 88 -14.33 -17.74 -11.43
N ASN A 89 -13.12 -17.27 -11.18
CA ASN A 89 -12.57 -16.08 -11.83
C ASN A 89 -11.96 -16.46 -13.19
N ASN A 90 -12.60 -16.05 -14.27
CA ASN A 90 -12.19 -16.33 -15.66
C ASN A 90 -10.73 -15.96 -15.96
N LYS A 91 -10.15 -14.94 -15.28
CA LYS A 91 -8.74 -14.57 -15.42
C LYS A 91 -7.80 -15.73 -15.09
N TYR A 92 -8.23 -16.64 -14.20
CA TYR A 92 -7.44 -17.80 -13.74
C TYR A 92 -7.74 -19.08 -14.51
N GLU A 93 -8.64 -19.07 -15.50
CA GLU A 93 -9.10 -20.27 -16.22
C GLU A 93 -7.92 -21.10 -16.81
N LYS A 94 -6.97 -20.41 -17.44
CA LYS A 94 -5.82 -21.04 -18.13
C LYS A 94 -4.49 -20.86 -17.39
N ILE A 95 -4.54 -20.66 -16.05
CA ILE A 95 -3.32 -20.43 -15.28
C ILE A 95 -2.44 -21.66 -15.29
N CYS A 96 -1.15 -21.46 -15.56
CA CYS A 96 -0.12 -22.50 -15.59
C CYS A 96 1.25 -21.89 -15.22
N LYS A 97 2.29 -22.73 -15.19
CA LYS A 97 3.65 -22.32 -14.90
C LYS A 97 4.15 -21.17 -15.79
N ASP A 98 3.77 -21.16 -17.07
CA ASP A 98 4.33 -20.22 -18.05
C ASP A 98 3.66 -18.83 -18.01
N ASN A 99 2.51 -18.70 -17.34
CA ASN A 99 1.73 -17.44 -17.37
C ASN A 99 1.27 -16.91 -16.01
N TYR A 100 1.52 -17.62 -14.90
CA TYR A 100 1.02 -17.15 -13.59
C TYR A 100 1.58 -15.78 -13.19
N CYS A 101 2.81 -15.44 -13.58
CA CYS A 101 3.40 -14.14 -13.32
C CYS A 101 2.69 -13.00 -14.07
N GLU A 102 2.07 -13.29 -15.21
CA GLU A 102 1.28 -12.32 -15.96
C GLU A 102 -0.13 -12.16 -15.40
N ILE A 103 -0.69 -13.25 -14.85
CA ILE A 103 -2.05 -13.27 -14.31
C ILE A 103 -2.09 -12.63 -12.91
N ILE A 104 -1.08 -12.91 -12.09
CA ILE A 104 -1.04 -12.47 -10.69
C ILE A 104 -0.19 -11.21 -10.57
N ARG A 105 -0.85 -10.07 -10.32
CA ARG A 105 -0.24 -8.73 -10.33
C ARG A 105 0.40 -8.33 -9.00
N ASP A 106 0.16 -9.08 -7.91
CA ASP A 106 0.58 -8.78 -6.54
C ASP A 106 1.69 -9.71 -6.02
N LEU A 107 2.53 -10.24 -6.94
CA LEU A 107 3.72 -11.02 -6.55
C LEU A 107 4.73 -10.14 -5.81
N ILE A 108 4.88 -8.89 -6.25
CA ILE A 108 5.53 -7.82 -5.49
C ILE A 108 4.41 -6.92 -4.98
N GLY A 109 4.32 -6.75 -3.67
CA GLY A 109 3.38 -5.83 -3.02
C GLY A 109 4.13 -4.71 -2.32
N ILE A 110 3.75 -3.46 -2.57
CA ILE A 110 4.30 -2.29 -1.89
C ILE A 110 3.15 -1.52 -1.24
N ARG A 111 3.37 -1.08 -0.01
CA ARG A 111 2.46 -0.22 0.73
C ARG A 111 3.12 1.12 0.98
N VAL A 112 2.48 2.18 0.54
CA VAL A 112 2.87 3.56 0.81
C VAL A 112 1.88 4.11 1.83
N LEU A 113 2.36 4.38 3.04
CA LEU A 113 1.53 4.90 4.12
C LEU A 113 1.63 6.41 4.20
N VAL A 114 0.49 7.07 4.23
CA VAL A 114 0.36 8.52 4.41
C VAL A 114 -0.29 8.84 5.75
N LEU A 115 -0.05 10.04 6.28
CA LEU A 115 -0.55 10.41 7.59
C LEU A 115 -2.04 10.81 7.54
N SER A 116 -2.44 11.56 6.52
CA SER A 116 -3.82 11.98 6.29
C SER A 116 -4.34 11.48 4.96
N LYS A 117 -5.67 11.47 4.82
CA LYS A 117 -6.29 11.04 3.57
C LYS A 117 -5.99 11.96 2.39
N GLU A 118 -5.67 13.22 2.61
CA GLU A 118 -5.26 14.16 1.56
C GLU A 118 -3.84 13.87 1.03
N GLY A 119 -2.99 13.24 1.85
CA GLY A 119 -1.62 12.89 1.49
C GLY A 119 -1.50 11.94 0.30
N TRP A 120 -2.57 11.22 -0.07
CA TRP A 120 -2.57 10.35 -1.25
C TRP A 120 -2.32 11.11 -2.55
N GLU A 121 -2.79 12.35 -2.65
CA GLU A 121 -2.73 13.14 -3.88
C GLU A 121 -1.31 13.39 -4.34
N GLN A 122 -0.43 13.78 -3.41
CA GLN A 122 1.00 13.96 -3.71
C GLN A 122 1.65 12.64 -4.16
N VAL A 123 1.29 11.53 -3.52
CA VAL A 123 1.79 10.20 -3.90
C VAL A 123 1.28 9.82 -5.28
N HIS A 124 -0.01 10.06 -5.57
CA HIS A 124 -0.62 9.82 -6.87
C HIS A 124 0.09 10.58 -7.99
N ASP A 125 0.28 11.88 -7.80
CA ASP A 125 0.95 12.73 -8.80
C ASP A 125 2.38 12.25 -9.07
N VAL A 126 3.12 11.84 -8.05
CA VAL A 126 4.47 11.27 -8.20
C VAL A 126 4.42 9.94 -8.94
N LEU A 127 3.52 9.02 -8.54
CA LEU A 127 3.41 7.70 -9.18
C LEU A 127 3.04 7.84 -10.66
N CYS A 128 2.04 8.66 -11.00
CA CYS A 128 1.63 8.90 -12.39
C CYS A 128 2.69 9.63 -13.22
N ASN A 129 3.53 10.44 -12.57
CA ASN A 129 4.66 11.10 -13.26
C ASN A 129 5.83 10.14 -13.51
N VAL A 130 6.10 9.23 -12.59
CA VAL A 130 7.19 8.24 -12.71
C VAL A 130 6.77 7.09 -13.63
N PHE A 131 5.60 6.54 -13.41
CA PHE A 131 5.06 5.42 -14.18
C PHE A 131 4.00 5.95 -15.16
N LYS A 132 4.44 6.33 -16.35
CA LYS A 132 3.51 6.75 -17.42
C LYS A 132 2.69 5.54 -17.89
N ALA A 133 1.52 5.79 -18.49
CA ALA A 133 0.72 4.74 -19.09
C ALA A 133 1.50 3.97 -20.18
N GLU A 134 1.22 2.67 -20.34
CA GLU A 134 1.97 1.77 -21.24
C GLU A 134 2.02 2.27 -22.68
N ASP A 135 0.94 2.85 -23.17
CA ASP A 135 0.83 3.42 -24.52
C ASP A 135 1.54 4.77 -24.71
N SER A 136 1.93 5.41 -23.60
CA SER A 136 2.60 6.71 -23.56
C SER A 136 4.11 6.62 -23.35
N VAL A 137 4.67 5.41 -23.26
CA VAL A 137 6.10 5.18 -23.09
C VAL A 137 6.73 4.56 -24.33
N GLU A 138 8.04 4.70 -24.48
CA GLU A 138 8.79 4.01 -25.53
C GLU A 138 8.71 2.49 -25.33
N LYS A 139 8.73 1.72 -26.44
CA LYS A 139 8.59 0.25 -26.42
C LYS A 139 9.61 -0.45 -25.52
N ASP A 140 10.77 0.17 -25.30
CA ASP A 140 11.85 -0.37 -24.45
C ASP A 140 11.84 0.22 -23.03
N SER A 141 10.77 0.89 -22.64
CA SER A 141 10.67 1.44 -21.29
C SER A 141 10.73 0.31 -20.24
N ARG A 142 11.63 0.50 -19.26
CA ARG A 142 11.85 -0.49 -18.20
C ARG A 142 10.73 -0.52 -17.16
N TYR A 143 9.91 0.53 -17.10
CA TYR A 143 8.82 0.66 -16.15
C TYR A 143 7.70 1.57 -16.69
N TYR A 144 6.46 1.18 -16.40
CA TYR A 144 5.26 1.91 -16.80
C TYR A 144 4.05 1.51 -15.93
N MET A 145 2.98 2.32 -15.98
CA MET A 145 1.70 1.99 -15.38
C MET A 145 0.99 0.96 -16.26
N LYS A 146 0.74 -0.24 -15.72
CA LYS A 146 0.15 -1.35 -16.48
C LYS A 146 -1.36 -1.30 -16.57
N GLU A 147 -2.00 -0.82 -15.51
CA GLU A 147 -3.45 -0.71 -15.42
C GLU A 147 -3.80 0.70 -14.95
N GLU A 148 -4.97 1.20 -15.33
CA GLU A 148 -5.45 2.49 -14.84
C GLU A 148 -5.59 2.42 -13.31
N PRO A 149 -5.07 3.42 -12.57
CA PRO A 149 -5.15 3.42 -11.11
C PRO A 149 -6.59 3.46 -10.61
N GLU A 150 -6.89 2.73 -9.55
CA GLU A 150 -8.20 2.67 -8.93
C GLU A 150 -8.15 3.02 -7.44
N ALA A 151 -9.16 3.76 -6.96
CA ALA A 151 -9.38 4.02 -5.56
C ALA A 151 -10.63 3.29 -5.04
N TYR A 152 -10.45 2.46 -4.04
CA TYR A 152 -11.56 1.93 -3.25
C TYR A 152 -11.91 2.95 -2.17
N ILE A 153 -13.19 3.35 -2.11
CA ILE A 153 -13.68 4.36 -1.16
C ILE A 153 -14.83 3.79 -0.32
N ARG A 154 -15.03 4.36 0.86
CA ARG A 154 -16.15 4.03 1.75
C ARG A 154 -17.37 4.87 1.40
N TYR A 155 -18.56 4.36 1.71
CA TYR A 155 -19.75 5.18 1.66
C TYR A 155 -19.64 6.34 2.68
N GLY A 156 -19.86 7.56 2.21
CA GLY A 156 -19.73 8.79 3.02
C GLY A 156 -18.31 9.38 3.08
N ASP A 157 -17.33 8.78 2.39
CA ASP A 157 -16.06 9.45 2.17
C ASP A 157 -16.30 10.77 1.40
N ARG A 158 -15.52 11.81 1.74
CA ARG A 158 -15.53 13.06 0.95
C ARG A 158 -15.04 12.75 -0.47
N ASP A 159 -15.45 13.59 -1.41
CA ASP A 159 -15.02 13.55 -2.81
C ASP A 159 -13.53 13.92 -3.02
N VAL A 160 -12.65 13.41 -2.12
CA VAL A 160 -11.20 13.66 -2.17
C VAL A 160 -10.56 13.03 -3.40
N PHE A 161 -11.18 11.98 -3.95
CA PHE A 161 -10.63 11.20 -5.06
C PHE A 161 -11.29 11.52 -6.41
N HIS A 162 -12.42 12.21 -6.42
CA HIS A 162 -13.15 12.51 -7.64
C HIS A 162 -12.34 13.44 -8.56
N ASN A 163 -12.36 13.13 -9.84
CA ASN A 163 -11.67 13.79 -10.94
C ASN A 163 -10.18 13.47 -11.16
N LYS A 164 -9.51 12.69 -10.28
CA LYS A 164 -8.09 12.33 -10.47
C LYS A 164 -7.87 10.84 -10.65
N ILE A 165 -8.73 10.00 -10.10
CA ILE A 165 -8.59 8.54 -10.11
C ILE A 165 -9.96 7.89 -10.22
N HIS A 166 -10.06 6.77 -10.93
CA HIS A 166 -11.29 5.99 -10.97
C HIS A 166 -11.64 5.46 -9.59
N THR A 167 -12.90 5.62 -9.16
CA THR A 167 -13.34 5.24 -7.82
C THR A 167 -14.33 4.09 -7.84
N GLN A 168 -14.17 3.15 -6.89
CA GLN A 168 -15.10 2.05 -6.65
C GLN A 168 -15.55 2.03 -5.19
N TYR A 169 -16.85 1.87 -4.95
CA TYR A 169 -17.36 1.77 -3.59
C TYR A 169 -17.09 0.40 -2.97
N SER A 170 -16.50 0.42 -1.77
CA SER A 170 -16.35 -0.75 -0.93
C SER A 170 -17.49 -0.82 0.10
N ASN A 171 -18.37 -1.79 -0.03
CA ASN A 171 -19.45 -2.04 0.93
C ASN A 171 -18.96 -2.61 2.28
N LYS A 172 -17.67 -2.86 2.42
CA LYS A 172 -17.03 -3.45 3.61
C LYS A 172 -16.20 -2.46 4.41
N GLY A 173 -16.21 -1.19 4.03
CA GLY A 173 -15.44 -0.14 4.69
C GLY A 173 -13.95 -0.11 4.34
N TYR A 174 -13.52 -0.88 3.34
CA TYR A 174 -12.16 -0.85 2.84
C TYR A 174 -11.92 0.41 2.02
N ARG A 175 -10.77 1.07 2.24
CA ARG A 175 -10.29 2.19 1.43
C ARG A 175 -8.80 1.99 1.13
N SER A 176 -8.42 2.21 -0.12
CA SER A 176 -7.03 2.11 -0.58
C SER A 176 -6.96 2.53 -2.04
N GLN A 177 -5.88 3.17 -2.45
CA GLN A 177 -5.60 3.43 -3.85
C GLN A 177 -4.64 2.36 -4.36
N HIS A 178 -4.95 1.79 -5.53
CA HIS A 178 -4.22 0.68 -6.12
C HIS A 178 -3.59 1.09 -7.45
N TYR A 179 -2.33 0.79 -7.60
CA TYR A 179 -1.54 1.04 -8.80
C TYR A 179 -0.87 -0.26 -9.21
N ILE A 180 -1.09 -0.71 -10.44
CA ILE A 180 -0.38 -1.86 -11.00
C ILE A 180 0.67 -1.33 -11.96
N ILE A 181 1.93 -1.53 -11.61
CA ILE A 181 3.06 -1.14 -12.43
C ILE A 181 3.78 -2.36 -13.01
N ALA A 182 4.39 -2.17 -14.17
CA ALA A 182 5.38 -3.08 -14.72
C ALA A 182 6.78 -2.50 -14.47
N TYR A 183 7.71 -3.35 -14.08
CA TYR A 183 9.11 -3.01 -13.88
C TYR A 183 10.01 -4.17 -14.35
N LYS A 184 10.82 -3.94 -15.39
CA LYS A 184 11.71 -4.94 -15.97
C LYS A 184 11.01 -6.30 -16.27
N GLY A 185 9.75 -6.25 -16.72
CA GLY A 185 8.94 -7.45 -17.03
C GLY A 185 8.20 -8.06 -15.83
N HIS A 186 8.36 -7.54 -14.62
CA HIS A 186 7.63 -7.98 -13.44
C HIS A 186 6.51 -6.99 -13.08
N TYR A 187 5.41 -7.50 -12.52
CA TYR A 187 4.32 -6.68 -12.04
C TYR A 187 4.41 -6.45 -10.53
N CYS A 188 4.08 -5.24 -10.12
CA CYS A 188 4.03 -4.83 -8.74
C CYS A 188 2.72 -4.10 -8.44
N GLU A 189 2.05 -4.49 -7.37
CA GLU A 189 0.91 -3.75 -6.83
C GLU A 189 1.41 -2.76 -5.77
N ILE A 190 1.16 -1.46 -6.00
CA ILE A 190 1.40 -0.42 -5.02
C ILE A 190 0.05 -0.01 -4.42
N GLN A 191 -0.08 -0.10 -3.11
CA GLN A 191 -1.25 0.31 -2.35
C GLN A 191 -0.91 1.55 -1.54
N VAL A 192 -1.67 2.64 -1.73
CA VAL A 192 -1.54 3.86 -0.93
C VAL A 192 -2.68 3.88 0.08
N ARG A 193 -2.34 4.09 1.35
CA ARG A 193 -3.27 4.06 2.48
C ARG A 193 -2.85 5.04 3.55
N THR A 194 -3.80 5.47 4.38
CA THR A 194 -3.46 6.08 5.65
C THR A 194 -3.02 5.01 6.66
N ILE A 195 -2.36 5.44 7.74
CA ILE A 195 -1.99 4.54 8.85
C ILE A 195 -3.24 3.89 9.46
N ALA A 196 -4.34 4.64 9.58
CA ALA A 196 -5.60 4.12 10.12
C ALA A 196 -6.22 3.06 9.18
N GLU A 197 -6.13 3.25 7.88
CA GLU A 197 -6.58 2.27 6.88
C GLU A 197 -5.73 1.01 6.88
N GLU A 198 -4.44 1.15 7.13
CA GLU A 198 -3.56 -0.02 7.26
C GLU A 198 -3.92 -0.85 8.49
N VAL A 199 -4.19 -0.20 9.65
CA VAL A 199 -4.69 -0.91 10.85
C VAL A 199 -5.98 -1.67 10.55
N TYR A 200 -6.93 -1.05 9.86
CA TYR A 200 -8.15 -1.72 9.44
C TYR A 200 -7.88 -2.89 8.49
N GLY A 201 -7.05 -2.68 7.47
CA GLY A 201 -6.73 -3.69 6.46
C GLY A 201 -6.08 -4.94 7.06
N GLU A 202 -5.11 -4.77 7.95
CA GLU A 202 -4.45 -5.87 8.66
C GLU A 202 -5.41 -6.60 9.62
N PHE A 203 -6.27 -5.86 10.32
CA PHE A 203 -7.29 -6.45 11.19
C PHE A 203 -8.29 -7.28 10.39
N ASP A 204 -8.88 -6.71 9.33
CA ASP A 204 -9.84 -7.41 8.46
C ASP A 204 -9.23 -8.67 7.84
N HIS A 205 -7.98 -8.58 7.42
CA HIS A 205 -7.25 -9.71 6.84
C HIS A 205 -7.04 -10.86 7.83
N LYS A 206 -6.71 -10.57 9.09
CA LYS A 206 -6.51 -11.59 10.12
C LYS A 206 -7.82 -12.20 10.62
N VAL A 207 -8.89 -11.40 10.70
CA VAL A 207 -10.12 -11.80 11.38
C VAL A 207 -11.14 -12.42 10.41
N ARG A 208 -11.30 -11.83 9.23
CA ARG A 208 -12.39 -12.16 8.31
C ARG A 208 -11.92 -12.71 6.95
N TYR A 209 -10.96 -12.09 6.34
CA TYR A 209 -10.49 -12.44 5.00
C TYR A 209 -9.52 -13.64 5.03
N PRO A 210 -9.53 -14.55 4.04
CA PRO A 210 -10.52 -14.62 2.96
C PRO A 210 -11.73 -15.51 3.26
N TYR A 211 -11.67 -16.40 4.25
CA TYR A 211 -12.57 -17.54 4.42
C TYR A 211 -13.82 -17.29 5.28
N ARG A 212 -13.90 -16.14 5.95
CA ARG A 212 -15.00 -15.77 6.84
C ARG A 212 -15.75 -14.54 6.34
N LYS A 213 -15.69 -14.27 5.04
CA LYS A 213 -16.30 -13.06 4.42
C LYS A 213 -17.80 -12.96 4.68
N ASP A 214 -18.49 -14.09 4.73
CA ASP A 214 -19.96 -14.17 4.88
C ASP A 214 -20.40 -14.26 6.34
N ASN A 215 -19.48 -14.27 7.30
CA ASN A 215 -19.81 -14.28 8.71
C ASN A 215 -20.38 -12.91 9.14
N LYS A 216 -21.69 -12.85 9.40
CA LYS A 216 -22.41 -11.61 9.73
C LYS A 216 -21.90 -10.93 11.00
N PHE A 217 -21.45 -11.67 12.00
CA PHE A 217 -20.87 -11.11 13.22
C PHE A 217 -19.52 -10.44 12.93
N LEU A 218 -18.61 -11.15 12.26
CA LEU A 218 -17.33 -10.61 11.89
C LEU A 218 -17.48 -9.40 10.96
N LEU A 219 -18.39 -9.47 9.99
CA LEU A 219 -18.69 -8.35 9.11
C LEU A 219 -19.11 -7.11 9.91
N ARG A 220 -20.00 -7.28 10.90
CA ARG A 220 -20.44 -6.16 11.75
C ARG A 220 -19.29 -5.54 12.53
N TYR A 221 -18.42 -6.36 13.15
CA TYR A 221 -17.28 -5.86 13.91
C TYR A 221 -16.26 -5.17 13.01
N THR A 222 -15.93 -5.77 11.86
CA THR A 222 -14.97 -5.15 10.92
C THR A 222 -15.53 -3.85 10.32
N THR A 223 -16.83 -3.78 10.04
CA THR A 223 -17.49 -2.53 9.60
C THR A 223 -17.44 -1.46 10.69
N THR A 224 -17.68 -1.81 11.95
CA THR A 224 -17.55 -0.86 13.07
C THR A 224 -16.11 -0.38 13.21
N MET A 225 -15.13 -1.27 13.08
CA MET A 225 -13.71 -0.91 13.09
C MET A 225 -13.37 0.05 11.94
N ALA A 226 -13.89 -0.21 10.73
CA ALA A 226 -13.72 0.70 9.59
C ALA A 226 -14.27 2.11 9.87
N GLN A 227 -15.42 2.21 10.55
CA GLN A 227 -16.01 3.50 10.92
C GLN A 227 -15.13 4.25 11.94
N ILE A 228 -14.58 3.55 12.94
CA ILE A 228 -13.68 4.15 13.93
C ILE A 228 -12.41 4.66 13.24
N MET A 229 -11.82 3.87 12.35
CA MET A 229 -10.63 4.27 11.59
C MET A 229 -10.94 5.45 10.65
N ALA A 230 -12.13 5.48 10.05
CA ALA A 230 -12.59 6.63 9.26
C ALA A 230 -12.67 7.92 10.09
N ALA A 231 -13.25 7.83 11.30
CA ALA A 231 -13.33 8.98 12.20
C ALA A 231 -11.93 9.46 12.64
N ALA A 232 -11.00 8.53 12.88
CA ALA A 232 -9.62 8.87 13.19
C ALA A 232 -8.94 9.60 12.02
N ASP A 233 -9.10 9.14 10.78
CA ASP A 233 -8.59 9.81 9.59
C ASP A 233 -9.15 11.24 9.43
N GLU A 234 -10.48 11.41 9.62
CA GLU A 234 -11.10 12.72 9.54
C GLU A 234 -10.54 13.68 10.61
N LEU A 235 -10.33 13.17 11.83
CA LEU A 235 -9.75 13.98 12.90
C LEU A 235 -8.31 14.39 12.59
N VAL A 236 -7.48 13.45 12.11
CA VAL A 236 -6.09 13.75 11.71
C VAL A 236 -6.07 14.79 10.60
N SER A 237 -6.86 14.60 9.53
CA SER A 237 -6.95 15.55 8.43
C SER A 237 -7.39 16.94 8.90
N THR A 238 -8.42 17.02 9.75
CA THR A 238 -8.92 18.29 10.30
C THR A 238 -7.86 18.98 11.16
N CYS A 239 -7.18 18.23 12.04
CA CYS A 239 -6.14 18.80 12.89
C CYS A 239 -4.95 19.34 12.08
N LEU A 240 -4.56 18.64 11.01
CA LEU A 240 -3.47 19.10 10.13
C LEU A 240 -3.87 20.38 9.39
N GLN A 241 -5.07 20.42 8.81
CA GLN A 241 -5.58 21.63 8.14
C GLN A 241 -5.66 22.83 9.11
N MET A 242 -6.22 22.63 10.31
CA MET A 242 -6.28 23.68 11.32
C MET A 242 -4.88 24.15 11.75
N SER A 243 -3.92 23.24 11.86
CA SER A 243 -2.54 23.56 12.17
C SER A 243 -1.91 24.45 11.10
N GLU A 244 -2.09 24.12 9.82
CA GLU A 244 -1.60 24.93 8.71
C GLU A 244 -2.24 26.33 8.69
N GLU A 245 -3.56 26.44 8.90
CA GLU A 245 -4.27 27.72 8.98
C GLU A 245 -3.79 28.59 10.15
N LEU A 246 -3.54 27.98 11.30
CA LEU A 246 -3.02 28.69 12.48
C LEU A 246 -1.61 29.23 12.22
N TRP A 247 -0.75 28.42 11.55
CA TRP A 247 0.58 28.84 11.15
C TRP A 247 0.55 30.04 10.21
N ASP A 248 -0.26 29.96 9.15
CA ASP A 248 -0.41 31.02 8.15
C ASP A 248 -0.96 32.30 8.77
N ARG A 249 -1.79 32.19 9.83
CA ARG A 249 -2.29 33.33 10.57
C ARG A 249 -1.22 33.95 11.44
N CYS A 250 -0.47 33.15 12.18
CA CYS A 250 0.64 33.63 13.00
C CYS A 250 1.73 34.30 12.16
N ASP A 251 2.07 33.72 10.99
CA ASP A 251 3.03 34.32 10.07
C ASP A 251 2.57 35.69 9.55
N ARG A 252 1.25 35.86 9.31
CA ARG A 252 0.68 37.16 8.85
C ARG A 252 0.56 38.19 9.93
N GLU A 253 0.18 37.80 11.15
CA GLU A 253 -0.09 38.75 12.25
C GLU A 253 1.17 39.15 13.00
N PHE A 254 2.14 38.30 13.11
CA PHE A 254 3.31 38.48 13.99
C PHE A 254 4.66 38.47 13.26
N GLY A 255 4.70 38.24 11.94
CA GLY A 255 5.93 38.23 11.15
C GLY A 255 6.99 37.32 11.76
N GLY A 256 7.01 36.07 11.45
CA GLY A 256 7.97 34.98 11.70
C GLY A 256 8.79 34.89 13.00
N ASP A 257 9.02 36.02 13.68
CA ASP A 257 9.92 36.12 14.86
C ASP A 257 9.30 35.59 16.15
N VAL A 258 7.96 35.76 16.33
CA VAL A 258 7.29 35.39 17.59
C VAL A 258 7.22 33.85 17.78
N TYR A 259 7.16 33.14 16.70
CA TYR A 259 7.15 31.67 16.75
C TYR A 259 8.54 31.08 17.07
N ALA A 260 9.59 31.65 16.53
CA ALA A 260 10.94 31.28 16.91
C ALA A 260 11.15 31.42 18.42
N ASP A 261 10.62 32.50 19.01
CA ASP A 261 10.64 32.74 20.44
C ASP A 261 9.79 31.75 21.26
N PHE A 262 8.59 31.38 20.77
CA PHE A 262 7.73 30.40 21.44
C PHE A 262 8.35 28.98 21.43
N VAL A 263 8.95 28.56 20.31
CA VAL A 263 9.65 27.28 20.20
C VAL A 263 10.89 27.24 21.09
N VAL A 264 11.62 28.36 21.18
CA VAL A 264 12.80 28.47 22.06
C VAL A 264 12.40 28.38 23.54
N ARG A 265 11.31 29.04 23.95
CA ARG A 265 10.84 29.05 25.35
C ARG A 265 10.23 27.71 25.80
N ASN A 266 9.66 26.93 24.89
CA ASN A 266 9.02 25.63 25.19
C ASN A 266 9.87 24.42 24.80
N LYS A 267 11.16 24.59 24.50
CA LYS A 267 12.06 23.46 24.33
C LYS A 267 12.19 22.70 25.66
N PRO A 268 11.99 21.36 25.66
CA PRO A 268 12.40 20.55 26.80
C PRO A 268 13.91 20.74 27.03
N PRO A 269 14.39 20.74 28.27
CA PRO A 269 15.79 20.91 28.57
C PRO A 269 16.61 19.86 27.80
N VAL A 270 17.52 20.33 26.95
CA VAL A 270 18.46 19.46 26.24
C VAL A 270 19.50 19.05 27.28
N ALA A 271 19.68 17.75 27.49
CA ALA A 271 20.84 17.27 28.23
C ALA A 271 22.11 17.77 27.51
N ASP A 272 22.96 18.43 28.27
CA ASP A 272 24.24 18.96 27.80
C ASP A 272 25.07 17.87 27.13
N ASN A 273 25.16 17.90 25.79
CA ASN A 273 26.32 17.39 25.06
C ASN A 273 26.26 17.91 23.60
N GLU A 274 27.31 18.73 23.29
CA GLU A 274 27.81 19.10 21.97
C GLU A 274 26.99 20.13 21.13
N GLU A 275 27.15 21.41 21.48
CA GLU A 275 27.12 22.49 20.50
C GLU A 275 28.44 22.60 19.75
N LYS A 276 28.43 22.27 18.46
CA LYS A 276 29.37 22.85 17.48
C LYS A 276 28.61 23.36 16.27
N THR A 277 28.54 24.68 16.23
CA THR A 277 28.44 25.63 15.11
C THR A 277 27.75 25.15 13.83
N LEU A 278 26.55 25.64 13.62
CA LEU A 278 25.99 25.88 12.29
C LEU A 278 25.44 27.32 12.26
N THR A 279 26.32 28.27 11.92
CA THR A 279 25.95 29.60 11.48
C THR A 279 25.67 29.55 9.98
N GLY A 280 24.41 29.45 9.62
CA GLY A 280 23.85 29.64 8.30
C GLY A 280 22.38 29.89 8.47
N SER A 281 21.89 31.06 8.05
CA SER A 281 20.48 31.44 8.13
C SER A 281 19.65 30.44 7.32
N MET A 282 19.06 29.45 7.99
CA MET A 282 18.05 28.58 7.42
C MET A 282 16.68 29.12 7.82
N ASP A 283 15.81 29.26 6.83
CA ASP A 283 14.41 29.64 6.99
C ASP A 283 13.72 28.75 8.03
N ALA A 284 12.96 29.37 8.95
CA ALA A 284 12.25 28.70 10.03
C ALA A 284 11.31 27.59 9.55
N ARG A 285 10.75 27.70 8.33
CA ARG A 285 9.94 26.66 7.66
C ARG A 285 10.72 25.38 7.40
N THR A 286 11.99 25.50 6.99
CA THR A 286 12.86 24.34 6.72
C THR A 286 13.21 23.59 8.01
N ILE A 287 13.29 24.30 9.15
CA ILE A 287 13.57 23.70 10.46
C ILE A 287 12.34 22.96 11.02
N ALA A 288 11.15 23.56 10.87
CA ALA A 288 9.89 22.95 11.31
C ALA A 288 9.60 21.64 10.54
N ASN A 289 9.67 21.68 9.22
CA ASN A 289 9.46 20.50 8.37
C ASN A 289 10.50 19.39 8.62
N LYS A 290 11.77 19.73 8.88
CA LYS A 290 12.78 18.72 9.24
C LYS A 290 12.56 18.09 10.62
N LYS A 291 11.88 18.75 11.56
CA LYS A 291 11.60 18.19 12.89
C LYS A 291 10.37 17.30 12.93
N ILE A 292 9.36 17.59 12.11
CA ILE A 292 8.18 16.73 11.95
C ILE A 292 8.57 15.38 11.30
N LEU A 293 9.58 15.38 10.42
CA LEU A 293 10.05 14.20 9.70
C LEU A 293 11.14 13.37 10.46
N ARG A 294 11.56 13.79 11.67
CA ARG A 294 12.59 13.08 12.47
C ARG A 294 12.06 12.44 13.76
N ARG A 295 10.78 12.40 13.95
CA ARG A 295 10.11 11.57 14.95
C ARG A 295 9.20 10.60 14.24
#